data_bc1a08dcb8aa0b7701033fca3f268d1c
#
_entry.id   bc1a08dcb8aa0b7701033fca3f268d1c
#
_cell.length_a   1.000
_cell.length_b   1.000
_cell.length_c   1.000
_cell.angle_alpha   90.00
_cell.angle_beta   90.00
_cell.angle_gamma   90.00
#
_symmetry.space_group_name_H-M   'P 1'
#
loop_
_entity.id
_entity.type
_entity.pdbx_description
1 polymer ?
#
loop_
_entity_poly.entity_id
_entity_poly.type
_entity_poly.pdbx_seq_one_letter_code
_entity_poly.pdbx_strand_id
1 'polypeptide(L)'
;MKAVEGGICAAQGFTANGIHCGIRKNHSKKDLSLIFSAVPASAAAVYTTNLVKGAPLAVTKKHLENGVAQAVICNSGNANTCNANGREIAEAMSALAADQLGIDPADVVVASTGVIGQPMTIDPIAAGLPALAAGLSRAGGEAAAEGIITTDTVKKEAAVEFQLGGKTCRMGGIAKGSGMIHPNMATMLVFITTDAAISPAMLQKALSGDVAGTFNMVSIDGDTSTNDMVTVLANGMAGNPEITAEGPDFTAFMQALNSVTISLCRQIAGDGEGATKLLECRVTGAADLKTARTVAKSVICSSLLKAAMFGADANWGRVLCAIGYSGAAVDVNKVDVAFRSCRGTIAVCEKGAGVDLSLIHI
;
A
#
# COMPACT_ATOMS: atom_id res chain seq x y z
N MET A 1 12.93 -12.62 12.18
CA MET A 1 11.65 -12.14 11.67
C MET A 1 10.80 -13.32 11.24
N LYS A 2 9.50 -13.34 11.58
CA LYS A 2 8.56 -14.43 11.34
C LYS A 2 7.23 -13.86 10.88
N ALA A 3 6.60 -14.42 9.84
CA ALA A 3 5.23 -14.08 9.47
C ALA A 3 4.25 -14.54 10.56
N VAL A 4 3.26 -13.70 10.87
CA VAL A 4 2.20 -13.96 11.86
C VAL A 4 0.85 -13.59 11.30
N GLU A 5 -0.22 -14.06 11.92
CA GLU A 5 -1.60 -13.67 11.61
C GLU A 5 -1.98 -12.37 12.33
N GLY A 6 -3.14 -11.80 11.95
CA GLY A 6 -3.74 -10.64 12.62
C GLY A 6 -3.74 -9.36 11.80
N GLY A 7 -3.08 -9.32 10.64
CA GLY A 7 -3.13 -8.17 9.74
C GLY A 7 -2.87 -6.86 10.49
N ILE A 8 -3.74 -5.87 10.30
CA ILE A 8 -3.63 -4.55 10.94
C ILE A 8 -3.72 -4.58 12.47
N CYS A 9 -4.28 -5.63 13.06
CA CYS A 9 -4.42 -5.81 14.51
C CYS A 9 -3.36 -6.75 15.12
N ALA A 10 -2.32 -7.15 14.36
CA ALA A 10 -1.25 -8.02 14.85
C ALA A 10 -0.43 -7.37 15.97
N ALA A 11 -0.17 -6.07 15.85
CA ALA A 11 0.54 -5.27 16.83
C ALA A 11 -0.30 -5.05 18.11
N GLN A 12 0.35 -5.00 19.26
CA GLN A 12 -0.30 -4.80 20.55
C GLN A 12 -0.98 -3.41 20.60
N GLY A 13 -2.18 -3.34 21.21
CA GLY A 13 -2.91 -2.10 21.43
C GLY A 13 -3.71 -1.60 20.23
N PHE A 14 -3.69 -2.30 19.10
CA PHE A 14 -4.53 -1.95 17.96
C PHE A 14 -5.79 -2.81 17.88
N THR A 15 -6.90 -2.15 17.61
CA THR A 15 -8.21 -2.73 17.30
C THR A 15 -8.74 -2.15 16.01
N ALA A 16 -9.60 -2.88 15.32
CA ALA A 16 -10.20 -2.41 14.09
C ALA A 16 -11.62 -2.94 13.92
N ASN A 17 -12.36 -2.35 13.00
CA ASN A 17 -13.66 -2.82 12.55
C ASN A 17 -13.97 -2.27 11.15
N GLY A 18 -14.91 -2.90 10.45
CA GLY A 18 -15.45 -2.44 9.18
C GLY A 18 -16.92 -2.82 9.05
N ILE A 19 -17.72 -1.88 8.55
CA ILE A 19 -19.16 -2.06 8.38
C ILE A 19 -19.63 -1.57 6.99
N HIS A 20 -20.86 -1.90 6.64
CA HIS A 20 -21.61 -1.21 5.61
C HIS A 20 -22.44 -0.11 6.28
N CYS A 21 -22.24 1.15 5.93
CA CYS A 21 -23.01 2.28 6.47
C CYS A 21 -23.90 2.96 5.43
N GLY A 22 -23.88 2.51 4.16
CA GLY A 22 -24.78 3.02 3.11
C GLY A 22 -24.17 4.06 2.19
N ILE A 23 -22.85 4.26 2.19
CA ILE A 23 -22.17 5.09 1.16
C ILE A 23 -22.28 4.37 -0.20
N ARG A 24 -22.12 3.05 -0.19
CA ARG A 24 -22.34 2.21 -1.38
C ARG A 24 -23.79 1.73 -1.45
N LYS A 25 -24.32 1.67 -2.67
CA LYS A 25 -25.63 1.04 -2.93
C LYS A 25 -25.61 -0.49 -2.73
N ASN A 26 -24.45 -1.13 -2.84
CA ASN A 26 -24.30 -2.57 -2.67
C ASN A 26 -24.17 -2.93 -1.19
N HIS A 27 -25.26 -3.40 -0.59
CA HIS A 27 -25.34 -3.79 0.82
C HIS A 27 -24.49 -5.01 1.20
N SER A 28 -24.00 -5.79 0.24
CA SER A 28 -23.16 -6.96 0.54
C SER A 28 -21.68 -6.60 0.79
N LYS A 29 -21.28 -5.35 0.51
CA LYS A 29 -19.89 -4.88 0.70
C LYS A 29 -19.84 -3.85 1.81
N LYS A 30 -18.84 -3.97 2.69
CA LYS A 30 -18.50 -2.94 3.67
C LYS A 30 -17.97 -1.70 2.95
N ASP A 31 -18.17 -0.52 3.54
CA ASP A 31 -17.80 0.76 2.92
C ASP A 31 -17.23 1.79 3.91
N LEU A 32 -17.11 1.41 5.19
CA LEU A 32 -16.50 2.24 6.23
C LEU A 32 -15.65 1.38 7.16
N SER A 33 -14.42 1.81 7.42
CA SER A 33 -13.45 1.15 8.31
C SER A 33 -12.90 2.10 9.35
N LEU A 34 -12.62 1.56 10.52
CA LEU A 34 -11.99 2.26 11.64
C LEU A 34 -10.87 1.38 12.21
N ILE A 35 -9.69 1.99 12.40
CA ILE A 35 -8.54 1.40 13.09
C ILE A 35 -8.24 2.31 14.26
N PHE A 36 -8.01 1.75 15.44
CA PHE A 36 -7.80 2.51 16.66
C PHE A 36 -6.61 1.96 17.45
N SER A 37 -5.80 2.86 17.98
CA SER A 37 -4.74 2.58 18.94
C SER A 37 -5.17 2.94 20.35
N ALA A 38 -4.93 2.07 21.31
CA ALA A 38 -5.24 2.30 22.73
C ALA A 38 -4.48 3.49 23.34
N VAL A 39 -3.37 3.89 22.74
CA VAL A 39 -2.55 5.04 23.15
C VAL A 39 -2.15 5.85 21.90
N PRO A 40 -1.80 7.16 22.05
CA PRO A 40 -1.24 7.93 20.95
C PRO A 40 -0.04 7.23 20.32
N ALA A 41 0.06 7.28 19.00
CA ALA A 41 1.09 6.62 18.22
C ALA A 41 1.92 7.64 17.42
N SER A 42 3.23 7.43 17.31
CA SER A 42 4.02 8.09 16.27
C SER A 42 3.42 7.75 14.92
N ALA A 43 3.22 8.74 14.06
CA ALA A 43 2.58 8.55 12.77
C ALA A 43 3.40 9.17 11.63
N ALA A 44 3.41 8.47 10.50
CA ALA A 44 4.04 8.95 9.27
C ALA A 44 3.18 8.59 8.08
N ALA A 45 3.19 9.43 7.05
CA ALA A 45 2.46 9.16 5.82
C ALA A 45 3.20 9.65 4.57
N VAL A 46 2.93 8.99 3.45
CA VAL A 46 3.26 9.45 2.11
C VAL A 46 2.01 9.49 1.25
N TYR A 47 1.97 10.40 0.30
CA TYR A 47 0.77 10.75 -0.45
C TYR A 47 1.03 10.76 -1.95
N THR A 48 -0.04 10.65 -2.75
CA THR A 48 0.02 10.79 -4.20
C THR A 48 0.64 12.12 -4.64
N THR A 49 1.39 12.07 -5.73
CA THR A 49 1.91 13.25 -6.44
C THR A 49 0.94 13.77 -7.50
N ASN A 50 -0.20 13.10 -7.73
CA ASN A 50 -1.22 13.58 -8.65
C ASN A 50 -1.64 15.02 -8.26
N LEU A 51 -1.80 15.88 -9.26
CA LEU A 51 -2.23 17.26 -9.03
C LEU A 51 -3.71 17.35 -8.62
N VAL A 52 -4.53 16.42 -9.12
CA VAL A 52 -5.92 16.24 -8.66
C VAL A 52 -5.87 15.39 -7.40
N LYS A 53 -6.20 15.96 -6.27
CA LYS A 53 -6.10 15.29 -4.95
C LYS A 53 -7.44 15.19 -4.25
N GLY A 54 -7.70 14.05 -3.65
CA GLY A 54 -8.83 13.88 -2.74
C GLY A 54 -8.71 14.79 -1.52
N ALA A 55 -9.82 15.36 -1.10
CA ALA A 55 -9.87 16.27 0.05
C ALA A 55 -9.34 15.65 1.37
N PRO A 56 -9.53 14.35 1.66
CA PRO A 56 -8.98 13.71 2.86
C PRO A 56 -7.47 13.84 3.00
N LEU A 57 -6.72 13.87 1.89
CA LEU A 57 -5.27 13.98 1.94
C LEU A 57 -4.79 15.30 2.56
N ALA A 58 -5.49 16.42 2.28
CA ALA A 58 -5.14 17.71 2.84
C ALA A 58 -5.42 17.77 4.35
N VAL A 59 -6.53 17.15 4.80
CA VAL A 59 -6.90 17.06 6.22
C VAL A 59 -5.89 16.18 6.96
N THR A 60 -5.64 14.97 6.47
CA THR A 60 -4.66 14.06 7.09
C THR A 60 -3.26 14.65 7.12
N LYS A 61 -2.81 15.32 6.06
CA LYS A 61 -1.50 15.97 6.03
C LYS A 61 -1.36 17.02 7.13
N LYS A 62 -2.43 17.83 7.37
CA LYS A 62 -2.46 18.82 8.44
C LYS A 62 -2.45 18.14 9.82
N HIS A 63 -3.24 17.09 10.02
CA HIS A 63 -3.29 16.36 11.28
C HIS A 63 -1.94 15.73 11.65
N LEU A 64 -1.20 15.21 10.67
CA LEU A 64 0.09 14.57 10.89
C LEU A 64 1.29 15.54 10.94
N GLU A 65 1.09 16.86 11.00
CA GLU A 65 2.19 17.83 11.14
C GLU A 65 2.95 17.67 12.46
N ASN A 66 2.28 17.24 13.52
CA ASN A 66 2.90 16.94 14.82
C ASN A 66 3.51 15.51 14.90
N GLY A 67 3.31 14.68 13.87
CA GLY A 67 3.79 13.29 13.81
C GLY A 67 3.06 12.32 14.74
N VAL A 68 1.84 12.63 15.18
CA VAL A 68 1.04 11.81 16.09
C VAL A 68 -0.31 11.48 15.45
N ALA A 69 -0.81 10.27 15.66
CA ALA A 69 -2.19 9.88 15.39
C ALA A 69 -2.62 8.75 16.34
N GLN A 70 -3.92 8.57 16.50
CA GLN A 70 -4.46 7.51 17.35
C GLN A 70 -5.53 6.67 16.63
N ALA A 71 -6.10 7.19 15.53
CA ALA A 71 -7.09 6.48 14.75
C ALA A 71 -6.92 6.69 13.25
N VAL A 72 -7.48 5.76 12.46
CA VAL A 72 -7.66 5.89 11.01
C VAL A 72 -9.10 5.59 10.68
N ILE A 73 -9.79 6.54 10.03
CA ILE A 73 -11.11 6.32 9.44
C ILE A 73 -11.01 6.34 7.92
N CYS A 74 -11.59 5.33 7.26
CA CYS A 74 -11.56 5.20 5.81
C CYS A 74 -12.93 4.84 5.26
N ASN A 75 -13.44 5.63 4.29
CA ASN A 75 -14.56 5.22 3.47
C ASN A 75 -14.10 4.68 2.12
N SER A 76 -14.80 3.69 1.57
CA SER A 76 -14.49 3.09 0.28
C SER A 76 -15.63 3.15 -0.74
N GLY A 77 -16.64 3.98 -0.49
CA GLY A 77 -17.78 4.19 -1.40
C GLY A 77 -17.64 5.44 -2.28
N ASN A 78 -16.91 6.44 -1.82
CA ASN A 78 -16.73 7.72 -2.50
C ASN A 78 -15.31 8.24 -2.27
N ALA A 79 -14.62 8.62 -3.35
CA ALA A 79 -13.24 9.10 -3.27
C ALA A 79 -13.11 10.47 -2.58
N ASN A 80 -14.20 11.19 -2.44
CA ASN A 80 -14.21 12.56 -1.94
C ASN A 80 -13.19 13.46 -2.69
N THR A 81 -13.14 13.27 -4.00
CA THR A 81 -12.29 14.00 -4.94
C THR A 81 -13.15 14.76 -5.93
N CYS A 82 -12.80 16.00 -6.22
CA CYS A 82 -13.55 16.94 -7.06
C CYS A 82 -14.95 17.26 -6.49
N ASN A 83 -15.14 17.16 -5.19
CA ASN A 83 -16.37 17.53 -4.50
C ASN A 83 -16.25 18.94 -3.91
N ALA A 84 -17.27 19.79 -4.13
CA ALA A 84 -17.26 21.18 -3.65
C ALA A 84 -17.12 21.28 -2.12
N ASN A 85 -17.74 20.35 -1.38
CA ASN A 85 -17.72 20.26 0.08
C ASN A 85 -16.74 19.20 0.61
N GLY A 86 -15.80 18.75 -0.21
CA GLY A 86 -14.95 17.60 0.10
C GLY A 86 -14.15 17.76 1.39
N ARG A 87 -13.62 18.97 1.64
CA ARG A 87 -12.86 19.27 2.86
C ARG A 87 -13.75 19.23 4.10
N GLU A 88 -14.94 19.82 4.03
CA GLU A 88 -15.91 19.83 5.14
C GLU A 88 -16.31 18.40 5.53
N ILE A 89 -16.55 17.54 4.53
CA ILE A 89 -16.85 16.12 4.77
C ILE A 89 -15.67 15.39 5.42
N ALA A 90 -14.43 15.63 4.95
CA ALA A 90 -13.25 14.98 5.52
C ALA A 90 -12.99 15.44 6.97
N GLU A 91 -13.15 16.74 7.27
CA GLU A 91 -13.07 17.28 8.63
C GLU A 91 -14.20 16.73 9.52
N ALA A 92 -15.42 16.60 9.00
CA ALA A 92 -16.53 15.99 9.73
C ALA A 92 -16.29 14.49 10.03
N MET A 93 -15.69 13.75 9.10
CA MET A 93 -15.30 12.33 9.34
C MET A 93 -14.33 12.21 10.52
N SER A 94 -13.32 13.06 10.62
CA SER A 94 -12.38 13.04 11.75
C SER A 94 -13.06 13.44 13.06
N ALA A 95 -13.87 14.49 13.05
CA ALA A 95 -14.57 14.96 14.25
C ALA A 95 -15.53 13.91 14.81
N LEU A 96 -16.33 13.27 13.95
CA LEU A 96 -17.26 12.22 14.36
C LEU A 96 -16.53 10.97 14.90
N ALA A 97 -15.42 10.57 14.25
CA ALA A 97 -14.62 9.45 14.73
C ALA A 97 -13.98 9.75 16.10
N ALA A 98 -13.45 10.95 16.25
CA ALA A 98 -12.83 11.41 17.50
C ALA A 98 -13.83 11.46 18.65
N ASP A 99 -15.04 11.96 18.41
CA ASP A 99 -16.14 11.99 19.40
C ASP A 99 -16.48 10.60 19.91
N GLN A 100 -16.62 9.61 19.01
CA GLN A 100 -16.91 8.23 19.38
C GLN A 100 -15.78 7.53 20.13
N LEU A 101 -14.52 7.96 19.90
CA LEU A 101 -13.33 7.37 20.50
C LEU A 101 -12.83 8.13 21.74
N GLY A 102 -13.34 9.34 22.00
CA GLY A 102 -12.88 10.20 23.08
C GLY A 102 -11.46 10.73 22.88
N ILE A 103 -11.07 11.05 21.65
CA ILE A 103 -9.74 11.57 21.27
C ILE A 103 -9.84 12.93 20.57
N ASP A 104 -8.69 13.57 20.29
CA ASP A 104 -8.69 14.81 19.50
C ASP A 104 -8.95 14.50 18.02
N PRO A 105 -9.81 15.25 17.31
CA PRO A 105 -9.96 15.14 15.86
C PRO A 105 -8.65 15.27 15.07
N ALA A 106 -7.68 16.01 15.57
CA ALA A 106 -6.36 16.14 14.97
C ALA A 106 -5.53 14.85 15.02
N ASP A 107 -5.88 13.91 15.90
CA ASP A 107 -5.22 12.60 16.00
C ASP A 107 -5.88 11.52 15.10
N VAL A 108 -6.79 11.92 14.21
CA VAL A 108 -7.47 11.00 13.28
C VAL A 108 -6.94 11.17 11.86
N VAL A 109 -6.41 10.10 11.31
CA VAL A 109 -6.10 9.97 9.88
C VAL A 109 -7.41 9.74 9.12
N VAL A 110 -7.67 10.55 8.11
CA VAL A 110 -8.87 10.44 7.25
C VAL A 110 -8.46 9.97 5.86
N ALA A 111 -9.13 8.94 5.37
CA ALA A 111 -8.94 8.40 4.03
C ALA A 111 -10.28 8.18 3.32
N SER A 112 -10.27 8.27 2.01
CA SER A 112 -11.41 7.95 1.16
C SER A 112 -10.95 7.34 -0.14
N THR A 113 -11.75 6.43 -0.70
CA THR A 113 -11.56 5.84 -2.02
C THR A 113 -12.91 5.48 -2.63
N GLY A 114 -12.97 5.26 -3.94
CA GLY A 114 -14.19 4.95 -4.65
C GLY A 114 -14.44 5.91 -5.82
N VAL A 115 -15.67 6.27 -6.07
CA VAL A 115 -16.05 7.08 -7.23
C VAL A 115 -15.61 8.55 -7.06
N ILE A 116 -15.03 9.12 -8.11
CA ILE A 116 -14.60 10.52 -8.20
C ILE A 116 -15.75 11.38 -8.73
N GLY A 117 -15.89 12.62 -8.23
CA GLY A 117 -16.83 13.62 -8.75
C GLY A 117 -18.30 13.37 -8.40
N GLN A 118 -18.60 12.45 -7.50
CA GLN A 118 -19.95 12.27 -6.96
C GLN A 118 -20.13 13.07 -5.68
N PRO A 119 -21.27 13.81 -5.54
CA PRO A 119 -21.61 14.44 -4.26
C PRO A 119 -21.64 13.40 -3.13
N MET A 120 -21.14 13.83 -1.97
CA MET A 120 -21.12 12.99 -0.76
C MET A 120 -21.73 13.79 0.38
N THR A 121 -22.55 13.10 1.22
CA THR A 121 -23.04 13.63 2.49
C THR A 121 -22.40 12.88 3.63
N ILE A 122 -22.37 13.51 4.80
CA ILE A 122 -21.82 12.89 6.02
C ILE A 122 -22.79 11.93 6.69
N ASP A 123 -24.09 12.00 6.37
CA ASP A 123 -25.16 11.31 7.09
C ASP A 123 -24.97 9.79 7.20
N PRO A 124 -24.59 9.04 6.15
CA PRO A 124 -24.38 7.60 6.26
C PRO A 124 -23.25 7.26 7.24
N ILE A 125 -22.18 8.07 7.25
CA ILE A 125 -21.04 7.89 8.14
C ILE A 125 -21.45 8.19 9.57
N ALA A 126 -22.13 9.32 9.81
CA ALA A 126 -22.61 9.70 11.12
C ALA A 126 -23.57 8.63 11.72
N ALA A 127 -24.46 8.08 10.90
CA ALA A 127 -25.37 7.01 11.32
C ALA A 127 -24.67 5.68 11.63
N GLY A 128 -23.62 5.34 10.86
CA GLY A 128 -22.89 4.07 11.01
C GLY A 128 -21.82 4.08 12.09
N LEU A 129 -21.28 5.24 12.43
CA LEU A 129 -20.09 5.36 13.26
C LEU A 129 -20.24 4.82 14.70
N PRO A 130 -21.39 5.00 15.41
CA PRO A 130 -21.57 4.39 16.72
C PRO A 130 -21.43 2.86 16.70
N ALA A 131 -22.02 2.18 15.71
CA ALA A 131 -21.90 0.73 15.54
C ALA A 131 -20.49 0.31 15.14
N LEU A 132 -19.81 1.11 14.29
CA LEU A 132 -18.44 0.88 13.87
C LEU A 132 -17.48 0.93 15.08
N ALA A 133 -17.59 1.96 15.92
CA ALA A 133 -16.77 2.14 17.11
C ALA A 133 -17.05 1.07 18.18
N ALA A 134 -18.32 0.76 18.45
CA ALA A 134 -18.70 -0.28 19.41
C ALA A 134 -18.20 -1.68 19.01
N GLY A 135 -18.00 -1.94 17.71
CA GLY A 135 -17.49 -3.21 17.19
C GLY A 135 -15.97 -3.32 17.10
N LEU A 136 -15.23 -2.32 17.56
CA LEU A 136 -13.75 -2.36 17.55
C LEU A 136 -13.22 -3.55 18.36
N SER A 137 -12.39 -4.38 17.73
CA SER A 137 -11.81 -5.53 18.38
C SER A 137 -10.47 -5.93 17.77
N ARG A 138 -9.68 -6.74 18.46
CA ARG A 138 -8.45 -7.33 17.91
C ARG A 138 -8.71 -8.30 16.76
N ALA A 139 -9.90 -8.89 16.69
CA ALA A 139 -10.32 -9.75 15.60
C ALA A 139 -10.91 -8.97 14.40
N GLY A 140 -11.11 -7.66 14.53
CA GLY A 140 -11.75 -6.82 13.52
C GLY A 140 -10.87 -6.42 12.33
N GLY A 141 -9.62 -6.87 12.28
CA GLY A 141 -8.69 -6.55 11.18
C GLY A 141 -9.22 -6.96 9.81
N GLU A 142 -9.77 -8.17 9.71
CA GLU A 142 -10.41 -8.66 8.48
C GLU A 142 -11.58 -7.77 8.03
N ALA A 143 -12.45 -7.40 8.95
CA ALA A 143 -13.58 -6.53 8.66
C ALA A 143 -13.12 -5.14 8.16
N ALA A 144 -12.05 -4.59 8.75
CA ALA A 144 -11.46 -3.34 8.30
C ALA A 144 -10.83 -3.46 6.90
N ALA A 145 -10.13 -4.56 6.62
CA ALA A 145 -9.57 -4.83 5.29
C ALA A 145 -10.68 -4.90 4.22
N GLU A 146 -11.81 -5.55 4.51
CA GLU A 146 -12.98 -5.58 3.62
C GLU A 146 -13.62 -4.20 3.44
N GLY A 147 -13.60 -3.35 4.47
CA GLY A 147 -14.21 -2.02 4.44
C GLY A 147 -13.43 -0.99 3.63
N ILE A 148 -12.18 -1.25 3.25
CA ILE A 148 -11.37 -0.34 2.43
C ILE A 148 -11.30 -0.73 0.95
N ILE A 149 -11.67 -1.95 0.56
CA ILE A 149 -11.57 -2.43 -0.83
C ILE A 149 -12.63 -1.80 -1.74
N THR A 150 -12.32 -1.68 -3.02
CA THR A 150 -13.23 -1.15 -4.05
C THR A 150 -13.55 -2.19 -5.12
N THR A 151 -12.74 -2.27 -6.15
CA THR A 151 -12.82 -3.26 -7.22
C THR A 151 -12.00 -4.52 -6.92
N ASP A 152 -11.26 -4.50 -5.82
CA ASP A 152 -10.49 -5.63 -5.32
C ASP A 152 -11.35 -6.91 -5.23
N THR A 153 -10.78 -8.04 -5.61
CA THR A 153 -11.45 -9.35 -5.53
C THR A 153 -11.11 -10.09 -4.23
N VAL A 154 -10.00 -9.72 -3.60
CA VAL A 154 -9.52 -10.28 -2.33
C VAL A 154 -9.07 -9.17 -1.39
N LYS A 155 -9.23 -9.38 -0.08
CA LYS A 155 -8.61 -8.55 0.95
C LYS A 155 -7.09 -8.78 0.96
N LYS A 156 -6.33 -7.77 1.33
CA LYS A 156 -4.87 -7.79 1.34
C LYS A 156 -4.37 -7.47 2.74
N GLU A 157 -3.67 -8.42 3.34
CA GLU A 157 -3.17 -8.35 4.70
C GLU A 157 -1.76 -8.94 4.77
N ALA A 158 -0.93 -8.41 5.64
CA ALA A 158 0.38 -8.96 5.98
C ALA A 158 0.74 -8.59 7.41
N ALA A 159 1.42 -9.47 8.13
CA ALA A 159 1.97 -9.17 9.44
C ALA A 159 3.24 -9.98 9.73
N VAL A 160 4.14 -9.38 10.49
CA VAL A 160 5.40 -9.98 10.93
C VAL A 160 5.69 -9.72 12.41
N GLU A 161 6.41 -10.64 13.01
CA GLU A 161 7.01 -10.53 14.33
C GLU A 161 8.53 -10.42 14.19
N PHE A 162 9.15 -9.50 14.93
CA PHE A 162 10.58 -9.20 14.88
C PHE A 162 11.10 -8.73 16.24
N GLN A 163 12.42 -8.55 16.37
CA GLN A 163 13.07 -8.18 17.62
C GLN A 163 13.69 -6.78 17.53
N LEU A 164 13.48 -5.96 18.55
CA LEU A 164 14.11 -4.65 18.73
C LEU A 164 14.55 -4.50 20.19
N GLY A 165 15.82 -4.20 20.44
CA GLY A 165 16.33 -3.97 21.79
C GLY A 165 16.00 -5.10 22.77
N GLY A 166 15.96 -6.35 22.32
CA GLY A 166 15.59 -7.51 23.13
C GLY A 166 14.09 -7.68 23.40
N LYS A 167 13.22 -6.87 22.78
CA LYS A 167 11.76 -6.97 22.87
C LYS A 167 11.18 -7.54 21.59
N THR A 168 10.14 -8.34 21.72
CA THR A 168 9.35 -8.82 20.58
C THR A 168 8.37 -7.77 20.16
N CYS A 169 8.50 -7.29 18.92
CA CYS A 169 7.60 -6.33 18.29
C CYS A 169 6.83 -7.00 17.16
N ARG A 170 5.67 -6.44 16.84
CA ARG A 170 4.86 -6.85 15.69
C ARG A 170 4.56 -5.66 14.80
N MET A 171 4.47 -5.94 13.52
CA MET A 171 4.03 -4.99 12.51
C MET A 171 3.04 -5.69 11.59
N GLY A 172 1.94 -5.03 11.30
CA GLY A 172 0.95 -5.56 10.37
C GLY A 172 0.29 -4.48 9.55
N GLY A 173 -0.32 -4.84 8.44
CA GLY A 173 -0.97 -3.89 7.58
C GLY A 173 -2.09 -4.49 6.75
N ILE A 174 -2.94 -3.60 6.26
CA ILE A 174 -3.97 -3.86 5.26
C ILE A 174 -3.79 -2.92 4.09
N ALA A 175 -4.16 -3.39 2.90
CA ALA A 175 -4.07 -2.62 1.67
C ALA A 175 -5.29 -2.81 0.78
N LYS A 176 -5.59 -1.80 -0.03
CA LYS A 176 -6.51 -1.89 -1.16
C LYS A 176 -5.84 -1.38 -2.42
N GLY A 177 -6.17 -1.99 -3.53
CA GLY A 177 -5.75 -1.59 -4.86
C GLY A 177 -5.91 -2.73 -5.85
N SER A 178 -6.59 -2.44 -6.97
CA SER A 178 -6.84 -3.35 -8.08
C SER A 178 -6.83 -2.59 -9.40
N GLY A 179 -7.42 -1.41 -9.48
CA GLY A 179 -7.34 -0.46 -10.61
C GLY A 179 -6.81 0.89 -10.19
N MET A 180 -6.37 1.70 -11.18
CA MET A 180 -5.70 2.99 -11.03
C MET A 180 -4.41 2.83 -10.21
N ILE A 181 -3.54 1.89 -10.63
CA ILE A 181 -2.31 1.52 -9.91
C ILE A 181 -1.07 1.74 -10.77
N HIS A 182 -0.49 2.93 -10.64
CA HIS A 182 0.86 3.29 -11.12
C HIS A 182 1.51 4.30 -10.17
N PRO A 183 2.05 3.87 -9.03
CA PRO A 183 2.59 4.77 -8.03
C PRO A 183 3.78 5.59 -8.55
N ASN A 184 3.63 6.90 -8.35
CA ASN A 184 4.74 7.82 -8.30
C ASN A 184 4.60 8.57 -6.96
N MET A 185 5.01 7.92 -5.85
CA MET A 185 4.75 8.25 -4.45
C MET A 185 3.35 7.83 -3.92
N ALA A 186 2.95 6.59 -4.19
CA ALA A 186 1.79 5.81 -3.71
C ALA A 186 0.55 5.84 -4.64
N THR A 187 0.01 4.65 -4.99
CA THR A 187 -1.25 4.49 -5.76
C THR A 187 -2.15 3.44 -5.10
N MET A 188 -2.43 3.58 -3.81
CA MET A 188 -3.31 2.68 -3.06
C MET A 188 -3.62 3.30 -1.70
N LEU A 189 -4.53 2.72 -0.97
CA LEU A 189 -4.63 2.97 0.47
C LEU A 189 -3.96 1.81 1.19
N VAL A 190 -2.97 2.14 2.01
CA VAL A 190 -2.26 1.19 2.86
C VAL A 190 -2.19 1.77 4.26
N PHE A 191 -2.63 0.98 5.22
CA PHE A 191 -2.52 1.28 6.64
C PHE A 191 -1.64 0.22 7.28
N ILE A 192 -0.62 0.65 8.02
CA ILE A 192 0.33 -0.21 8.72
C ILE A 192 0.33 0.20 10.19
N THR A 193 0.34 -0.76 11.08
CA THR A 193 0.44 -0.57 12.52
C THR A 193 1.62 -1.35 13.08
N THR A 194 2.26 -0.82 14.10
CA THR A 194 3.30 -1.53 14.85
C THR A 194 3.28 -1.11 16.32
N ASP A 195 3.61 -2.04 17.20
CA ASP A 195 3.80 -1.77 18.62
C ASP A 195 5.24 -1.37 18.98
N ALA A 196 6.12 -1.23 17.99
CA ALA A 196 7.47 -0.71 18.16
C ALA A 196 7.46 0.77 18.57
N ALA A 197 8.39 1.16 19.47
CA ALA A 197 8.67 2.54 19.81
C ALA A 197 9.71 3.12 18.81
N ILE A 198 9.29 4.13 18.07
CA ILE A 198 10.12 4.85 17.08
C ILE A 198 9.64 6.30 17.00
N SER A 199 10.58 7.24 16.95
CA SER A 199 10.23 8.67 16.84
C SER A 199 9.56 8.99 15.50
N PRO A 200 8.68 10.01 15.45
CA PRO A 200 7.99 10.41 14.22
C PRO A 200 8.95 10.70 13.06
N ALA A 201 10.08 11.36 13.34
CA ALA A 201 11.09 11.68 12.33
C ALA A 201 11.74 10.42 11.73
N MET A 202 12.07 9.44 12.57
CA MET A 202 12.65 8.18 12.11
C MET A 202 11.61 7.29 11.40
N LEU A 203 10.35 7.32 11.84
CA LEU A 203 9.25 6.63 11.19
C LEU A 203 8.99 7.20 9.78
N GLN A 204 8.97 8.53 9.65
CA GLN A 204 8.84 9.18 8.34
C GLN A 204 10.02 8.85 7.41
N LYS A 205 11.25 8.83 7.96
CA LYS A 205 12.45 8.43 7.21
C LYS A 205 12.35 6.98 6.73
N ALA A 206 11.91 6.07 7.60
CA ALA A 206 11.74 4.67 7.27
C ALA A 206 10.71 4.48 6.15
N LEU A 207 9.52 5.08 6.31
CA LEU A 207 8.44 4.98 5.33
C LEU A 207 8.85 5.54 3.97
N SER A 208 9.44 6.74 3.94
CA SER A 208 9.86 7.39 2.69
C SER A 208 10.95 6.61 1.96
N GLY A 209 11.87 6.01 2.69
CA GLY A 209 12.93 5.16 2.13
C GLY A 209 12.39 3.83 1.57
N ASP A 210 11.46 3.20 2.28
CA ASP A 210 10.88 1.92 1.89
C ASP A 210 9.99 2.03 0.63
N VAL A 211 9.09 3.02 0.60
CA VAL A 211 8.12 3.22 -0.49
C VAL A 211 8.78 3.36 -1.85
N ALA A 212 9.97 3.96 -1.92
CA ALA A 212 10.73 4.11 -3.15
C ALA A 212 11.15 2.77 -3.79
N GLY A 213 11.31 1.73 -2.97
CA GLY A 213 11.71 0.38 -3.42
C GLY A 213 10.57 -0.64 -3.41
N THR A 214 9.39 -0.28 -2.93
CA THR A 214 8.24 -1.16 -2.78
C THR A 214 7.05 -0.65 -3.61
N PHE A 215 6.17 0.12 -3.03
CA PHE A 215 4.95 0.58 -3.71
C PHE A 215 5.23 1.32 -5.02
N ASN A 216 6.25 2.19 -5.07
CA ASN A 216 6.61 2.90 -6.31
C ASN A 216 7.13 1.98 -7.42
N MET A 217 7.42 0.73 -7.11
CA MET A 217 7.82 -0.29 -8.09
C MET A 217 6.66 -1.13 -8.62
N VAL A 218 5.42 -0.88 -8.18
CA VAL A 218 4.21 -1.56 -8.69
C VAL A 218 3.63 -0.81 -9.89
N SER A 219 2.98 -1.51 -10.82
CA SER A 219 2.12 -0.93 -11.86
C SER A 219 1.11 -1.95 -12.36
N ILE A 220 -0.18 -1.58 -12.40
CA ILE A 220 -1.24 -2.39 -13.01
C ILE A 220 -1.63 -1.80 -14.37
N ASP A 221 -2.12 -0.58 -14.41
CA ASP A 221 -2.73 0.04 -15.59
C ASP A 221 -2.01 1.30 -16.08
N GLY A 222 -1.05 1.81 -15.34
CA GLY A 222 -0.30 3.02 -15.69
C GLY A 222 -0.92 4.32 -15.16
N ASP A 223 -2.07 4.27 -14.47
CA ASP A 223 -2.77 5.45 -13.97
C ASP A 223 -2.46 5.74 -12.50
N THR A 224 -2.06 6.97 -12.19
CA THR A 224 -1.80 7.43 -10.82
C THR A 224 -3.08 7.96 -10.18
N SER A 225 -3.48 7.37 -9.05
CA SER A 225 -4.71 7.74 -8.34
C SER A 225 -4.65 9.12 -7.69
N THR A 226 -5.82 9.64 -7.38
CA THR A 226 -6.03 10.93 -6.71
C THR A 226 -5.96 10.85 -5.18
N ASN A 227 -6.03 9.63 -4.60
CA ASN A 227 -6.30 9.44 -3.17
C ASN A 227 -5.23 8.62 -2.43
N ASP A 228 -4.14 8.29 -3.11
CA ASP A 228 -3.15 7.37 -2.57
C ASP A 228 -2.50 7.87 -1.30
N MET A 229 -2.42 6.96 -0.35
CA MET A 229 -1.77 7.18 0.92
C MET A 229 -1.24 5.88 1.50
N VAL A 230 -0.01 5.90 1.98
CA VAL A 230 0.53 4.89 2.88
C VAL A 230 0.75 5.55 4.23
N THR A 231 0.12 5.01 5.27
CA THR A 231 0.25 5.53 6.64
C THR A 231 0.75 4.43 7.57
N VAL A 232 1.66 4.78 8.47
CA VAL A 232 2.17 3.90 9.52
C VAL A 232 1.91 4.54 10.87
N LEU A 233 1.34 3.77 11.81
CA LEU A 233 1.15 4.15 13.22
C LEU A 233 2.00 3.23 14.10
N ALA A 234 2.83 3.81 14.97
CA ALA A 234 3.73 3.10 15.88
C ALA A 234 3.46 3.54 17.32
N ASN A 235 2.83 2.67 18.14
CA ASN A 235 2.33 3.06 19.45
C ASN A 235 3.28 2.73 20.63
N GLY A 236 4.41 2.09 20.38
CA GLY A 236 5.45 1.85 21.38
C GLY A 236 5.10 0.80 22.45
N MET A 237 3.96 0.11 22.36
CA MET A 237 3.49 -0.79 23.43
C MET A 237 4.31 -2.07 23.57
N ALA A 238 5.21 -2.39 22.63
CA ALA A 238 6.18 -3.48 22.77
C ALA A 238 7.25 -3.19 23.85
N GLY A 239 7.45 -1.92 24.21
CA GLY A 239 8.38 -1.49 25.26
C GLY A 239 9.85 -1.67 24.87
N ASN A 240 10.19 -1.64 23.60
CA ASN A 240 11.57 -1.52 23.14
C ASN A 240 12.10 -0.10 23.40
N PRO A 241 13.43 0.11 23.50
CA PRO A 241 14.02 1.43 23.45
C PRO A 241 13.56 2.19 22.20
N GLU A 242 13.19 3.45 22.35
CA GLU A 242 12.71 4.25 21.22
C GLU A 242 13.82 4.42 20.17
N ILE A 243 13.48 4.15 18.91
CA ILE A 243 14.38 4.36 17.78
C ILE A 243 14.39 5.85 17.43
N THR A 244 15.44 6.58 17.82
CA THR A 244 15.62 8.02 17.58
C THR A 244 16.72 8.33 16.55
N ALA A 245 17.49 7.32 16.13
CA ALA A 245 18.59 7.44 15.20
C ALA A 245 18.76 6.15 14.37
N GLU A 246 19.56 6.23 13.30
CA GLU A 246 20.00 5.04 12.56
C GLU A 246 20.88 4.14 13.42
N GLY A 247 20.74 2.84 13.23
CA GLY A 247 21.48 1.83 13.96
C GLY A 247 20.91 0.44 13.72
N PRO A 248 21.35 -0.57 14.48
CA PRO A 248 20.88 -1.95 14.31
C PRO A 248 19.37 -2.10 14.44
N ASP A 249 18.74 -1.44 15.42
CA ASP A 249 17.29 -1.49 15.65
C ASP A 249 16.52 -0.80 14.50
N PHE A 250 17.02 0.33 13.99
CA PHE A 250 16.44 0.96 12.81
C PHE A 250 16.54 0.06 11.57
N THR A 251 17.69 -0.62 11.40
CA THR A 251 17.86 -1.59 10.30
C THR A 251 16.89 -2.76 10.42
N ALA A 252 16.70 -3.30 11.62
CA ALA A 252 15.75 -4.37 11.88
C ALA A 252 14.29 -3.92 11.65
N PHE A 253 13.96 -2.69 12.05
CA PHE A 253 12.67 -2.06 11.78
C PHE A 253 12.42 -1.91 10.26
N MET A 254 13.41 -1.42 9.51
CA MET A 254 13.34 -1.30 8.05
C MET A 254 13.11 -2.66 7.37
N GLN A 255 13.76 -3.71 7.85
CA GLN A 255 13.55 -5.07 7.32
C GLN A 255 12.13 -5.57 7.58
N ALA A 256 11.56 -5.29 8.76
CA ALA A 256 10.20 -5.65 9.09
C ALA A 256 9.19 -4.87 8.23
N LEU A 257 9.37 -3.55 8.11
CA LEU A 257 8.56 -2.70 7.24
C LEU A 257 8.59 -3.19 5.80
N ASN A 258 9.78 -3.42 5.25
CA ASN A 258 9.97 -3.89 3.89
C ASN A 258 9.32 -5.26 3.63
N SER A 259 9.35 -6.17 4.61
CA SER A 259 8.68 -7.46 4.50
C SER A 259 7.16 -7.33 4.38
N VAL A 260 6.54 -6.45 5.20
CA VAL A 260 5.10 -6.18 5.14
C VAL A 260 4.73 -5.50 3.83
N THR A 261 5.47 -4.45 3.44
CA THR A 261 5.19 -3.66 2.23
C THR A 261 5.37 -4.46 0.95
N ILE A 262 6.43 -5.29 0.83
CA ILE A 262 6.60 -6.21 -0.33
C ILE A 262 5.45 -7.20 -0.41
N SER A 263 5.02 -7.78 0.72
CA SER A 263 3.88 -8.71 0.73
C SER A 263 2.62 -8.02 0.22
N LEU A 264 2.30 -6.83 0.71
CA LEU A 264 1.14 -6.05 0.26
C LEU A 264 1.26 -5.62 -1.21
N CYS A 265 2.44 -5.20 -1.67
CA CYS A 265 2.70 -4.88 -3.08
C CYS A 265 2.39 -6.06 -4.02
N ARG A 266 2.83 -7.26 -3.66
CA ARG A 266 2.57 -8.48 -4.46
C ARG A 266 1.09 -8.83 -4.48
N GLN A 267 0.38 -8.68 -3.37
CA GLN A 267 -1.06 -8.90 -3.29
C GLN A 267 -1.83 -7.88 -4.14
N ILE A 268 -1.45 -6.59 -4.12
CA ILE A 268 -2.02 -5.55 -4.98
C ILE A 268 -1.78 -5.88 -6.46
N ALA A 269 -0.53 -6.14 -6.84
CA ALA A 269 -0.16 -6.41 -8.22
C ALA A 269 -0.80 -7.70 -8.77
N GLY A 270 -1.04 -8.69 -7.89
CA GLY A 270 -1.67 -9.97 -8.26
C GLY A 270 -3.19 -9.90 -8.40
N ASP A 271 -3.84 -8.89 -7.83
CA ASP A 271 -5.30 -8.69 -7.85
C ASP A 271 -5.71 -7.52 -8.76
N GLY A 272 -4.96 -7.25 -9.82
CA GLY A 272 -5.32 -6.24 -10.83
C GLY A 272 -6.64 -6.58 -11.53
N GLU A 273 -7.41 -5.54 -11.91
CA GLU A 273 -8.70 -5.72 -12.63
C GLU A 273 -8.52 -6.59 -13.87
N GLY A 274 -9.16 -7.77 -13.89
CA GLY A 274 -9.03 -8.74 -14.97
C GLY A 274 -7.69 -9.46 -15.06
N ALA A 275 -6.77 -9.29 -14.09
CA ALA A 275 -5.46 -9.93 -14.10
C ALA A 275 -5.57 -11.45 -13.94
N THR A 276 -4.82 -12.19 -14.77
CA THR A 276 -4.68 -13.64 -14.69
C THR A 276 -3.27 -14.07 -14.25
N LYS A 277 -2.34 -13.12 -14.19
CA LYS A 277 -0.93 -13.36 -13.86
C LYS A 277 -0.33 -12.19 -13.09
N LEU A 278 0.54 -12.52 -12.14
CA LEU A 278 1.46 -11.56 -11.53
C LEU A 278 2.75 -11.55 -12.35
N LEU A 279 3.11 -10.39 -12.89
CA LEU A 279 4.35 -10.17 -13.61
C LEU A 279 5.39 -9.50 -12.69
N GLU A 280 6.53 -10.16 -12.51
CA GLU A 280 7.64 -9.64 -11.72
C GLU A 280 8.88 -9.53 -12.62
N CYS A 281 9.49 -8.34 -12.69
CA CYS A 281 10.75 -8.11 -13.38
C CYS A 281 11.89 -7.99 -12.37
N ARG A 282 12.87 -8.90 -12.47
CA ARG A 282 14.09 -8.86 -11.69
C ARG A 282 15.27 -8.48 -12.57
N VAL A 283 15.94 -7.39 -12.22
CA VAL A 283 17.15 -6.92 -12.90
C VAL A 283 18.35 -7.19 -12.02
N THR A 284 19.38 -7.79 -12.60
CA THR A 284 20.68 -8.07 -11.97
C THR A 284 21.82 -7.58 -12.87
N GLY A 285 22.98 -7.29 -12.30
CA GLY A 285 24.16 -6.87 -13.07
C GLY A 285 24.09 -5.46 -13.65
N ALA A 286 23.12 -4.63 -13.25
CA ALA A 286 23.08 -3.21 -13.61
C ALA A 286 24.21 -2.44 -12.92
N ALA A 287 24.61 -1.31 -13.51
CA ALA A 287 25.69 -0.47 -12.98
C ALA A 287 25.39 0.07 -11.57
N ASP A 288 24.12 0.37 -11.29
CA ASP A 288 23.63 0.83 -10.00
C ASP A 288 22.15 0.49 -9.79
N LEU A 289 21.68 0.70 -8.56
CA LEU A 289 20.29 0.41 -8.17
C LEU A 289 19.26 1.30 -8.90
N LYS A 290 19.61 2.54 -9.24
CA LYS A 290 18.75 3.45 -9.99
C LYS A 290 18.49 2.91 -11.39
N THR A 291 19.55 2.51 -12.08
CA THR A 291 19.50 1.88 -13.42
C THR A 291 18.65 0.60 -13.36
N ALA A 292 18.91 -0.28 -12.39
CA ALA A 292 18.13 -1.52 -12.21
C ALA A 292 16.64 -1.25 -12.03
N ARG A 293 16.27 -0.31 -11.17
CA ARG A 293 14.87 0.09 -10.91
C ARG A 293 14.22 0.72 -12.14
N THR A 294 14.93 1.59 -12.86
CA THR A 294 14.42 2.23 -14.08
C THR A 294 14.08 1.19 -15.14
N VAL A 295 14.99 0.25 -15.39
CA VAL A 295 14.76 -0.86 -16.32
C VAL A 295 13.61 -1.75 -15.87
N ALA A 296 13.62 -2.21 -14.63
CA ALA A 296 12.55 -3.08 -14.11
C ALA A 296 11.18 -2.43 -14.21
N LYS A 297 11.07 -1.14 -13.82
CA LYS A 297 9.82 -0.38 -13.90
C LYS A 297 9.35 -0.22 -15.35
N SER A 298 10.24 0.10 -16.28
CA SER A 298 9.93 0.21 -17.71
C SER A 298 9.35 -1.10 -18.27
N VAL A 299 9.95 -2.23 -17.93
CA VAL A 299 9.50 -3.56 -18.36
C VAL A 299 8.11 -3.86 -17.85
N ILE A 300 7.85 -3.73 -16.55
CA ILE A 300 6.51 -4.03 -15.98
C ILE A 300 5.44 -3.03 -16.38
N CYS A 301 5.80 -1.82 -16.82
CA CYS A 301 4.86 -0.80 -17.30
C CYS A 301 4.51 -0.97 -18.79
N SER A 302 5.19 -1.85 -19.53
CA SER A 302 4.92 -2.08 -20.94
C SER A 302 3.56 -2.72 -21.15
N SER A 303 2.60 -1.98 -21.70
CA SER A 303 1.26 -2.50 -22.05
C SER A 303 1.34 -3.64 -23.06
N LEU A 304 2.28 -3.56 -24.02
CA LEU A 304 2.48 -4.63 -25.00
C LEU A 304 3.03 -5.92 -24.36
N LEU A 305 3.92 -5.80 -23.37
CA LEU A 305 4.41 -6.97 -22.64
C LEU A 305 3.29 -7.57 -21.78
N LYS A 306 2.51 -6.73 -21.09
CA LYS A 306 1.35 -7.21 -20.31
C LYS A 306 0.35 -7.96 -21.16
N ALA A 307 0.04 -7.44 -22.36
CA ALA A 307 -0.84 -8.11 -23.32
C ALA A 307 -0.27 -9.46 -23.79
N ALA A 308 1.03 -9.54 -24.06
CA ALA A 308 1.69 -10.80 -24.41
C ALA A 308 1.60 -11.81 -23.25
N MET A 309 1.94 -11.38 -22.04
CA MET A 309 1.86 -12.24 -20.85
C MET A 309 0.43 -12.71 -20.56
N PHE A 310 -0.58 -11.86 -20.75
CA PHE A 310 -1.98 -12.23 -20.64
C PHE A 310 -2.34 -13.34 -21.64
N GLY A 311 -1.91 -13.20 -22.90
CA GLY A 311 -2.06 -14.19 -23.96
C GLY A 311 -1.15 -15.41 -23.86
N ALA A 312 -0.35 -15.55 -22.79
CA ALA A 312 0.65 -16.60 -22.59
C ALA A 312 1.73 -16.63 -23.70
N ASP A 313 2.03 -15.49 -24.31
CA ASP A 313 3.11 -15.29 -25.26
C ASP A 313 4.38 -14.83 -24.54
N ALA A 314 5.43 -15.65 -24.56
CA ALA A 314 6.74 -15.33 -23.96
C ALA A 314 7.54 -14.36 -24.83
N ASN A 315 6.98 -13.20 -25.11
CA ASN A 315 7.47 -12.22 -26.06
C ASN A 315 8.68 -11.42 -25.49
N TRP A 316 9.86 -12.01 -25.57
CA TRP A 316 11.10 -11.39 -25.11
C TRP A 316 11.48 -10.12 -25.91
N GLY A 317 11.07 -10.03 -27.19
CA GLY A 317 11.28 -8.83 -27.99
C GLY A 317 10.62 -7.59 -27.37
N ARG A 318 9.43 -7.75 -26.75
CA ARG A 318 8.76 -6.67 -26.01
C ARG A 318 9.49 -6.29 -24.72
N VAL A 319 10.20 -7.24 -24.09
CA VAL A 319 11.07 -6.96 -22.94
C VAL A 319 12.24 -6.09 -23.39
N LEU A 320 12.97 -6.47 -24.45
CA LEU A 320 14.08 -5.67 -24.99
C LEU A 320 13.61 -4.28 -25.46
N CYS A 321 12.46 -4.20 -26.10
CA CYS A 321 11.88 -2.92 -26.50
C CYS A 321 11.66 -2.03 -25.27
N ALA A 322 11.07 -2.57 -24.18
CA ALA A 322 10.86 -1.83 -22.94
C ALA A 322 12.17 -1.41 -22.24
N ILE A 323 13.21 -2.22 -22.33
CA ILE A 323 14.55 -1.86 -21.86
C ILE A 323 15.10 -0.70 -22.70
N GLY A 324 14.98 -0.78 -24.04
CA GLY A 324 15.54 0.19 -24.97
C GLY A 324 14.96 1.61 -24.81
N TYR A 325 13.68 1.75 -24.50
CA TYR A 325 13.07 3.07 -24.24
C TYR A 325 13.03 3.48 -22.77
N SER A 326 13.62 2.71 -21.86
CA SER A 326 13.56 2.97 -20.41
C SER A 326 14.21 4.31 -19.99
N GLY A 327 15.06 4.89 -20.84
CA GLY A 327 15.88 6.06 -20.50
C GLY A 327 17.10 5.74 -19.63
N ALA A 328 17.32 4.47 -19.29
CA ALA A 328 18.50 4.03 -18.57
C ALA A 328 19.67 3.82 -19.52
N ALA A 329 20.89 4.07 -19.06
CA ALA A 329 22.12 3.75 -19.82
C ALA A 329 22.34 2.23 -19.79
N VAL A 330 21.95 1.55 -20.86
CA VAL A 330 22.06 0.09 -21.01
C VAL A 330 22.77 -0.26 -22.31
N ASP A 331 23.76 -1.13 -22.23
CA ASP A 331 24.33 -1.76 -23.41
C ASP A 331 23.51 -3.00 -23.78
N VAL A 332 22.66 -2.85 -24.79
CA VAL A 332 21.71 -3.91 -25.19
C VAL A 332 22.40 -5.20 -25.63
N ASN A 333 23.67 -5.11 -26.11
CA ASN A 333 24.47 -6.28 -26.51
C ASN A 333 24.99 -7.10 -25.31
N LYS A 334 24.74 -6.65 -24.09
CA LYS A 334 25.07 -7.35 -22.84
C LYS A 334 23.86 -7.77 -22.05
N VAL A 335 22.65 -7.64 -22.63
CA VAL A 335 21.39 -7.98 -21.96
C VAL A 335 21.04 -9.44 -22.23
N ASP A 336 20.85 -10.18 -21.15
CA ASP A 336 20.25 -11.50 -21.16
C ASP A 336 18.83 -11.44 -20.63
N VAL A 337 17.90 -12.20 -21.21
CA VAL A 337 16.51 -12.29 -20.75
C VAL A 337 16.13 -13.75 -20.55
N ALA A 338 15.53 -14.03 -19.39
CA ALA A 338 14.95 -15.32 -19.10
C ALA A 338 13.54 -15.16 -18.51
N PHE A 339 12.62 -16.04 -18.87
CA PHE A 339 11.33 -16.19 -18.21
C PHE A 339 11.39 -17.28 -17.15
N ARG A 340 10.80 -17.01 -16.00
CA ARG A 340 10.70 -17.96 -14.90
C ARG A 340 9.26 -18.14 -14.44
N SER A 341 8.84 -19.37 -14.24
CA SER A 341 7.54 -19.74 -13.66
C SER A 341 7.72 -20.85 -12.63
N CYS A 342 6.62 -21.33 -12.06
CA CYS A 342 6.63 -22.53 -11.20
C CYS A 342 7.09 -23.80 -11.95
N ARG A 343 7.09 -23.80 -13.30
CA ARG A 343 7.53 -24.92 -14.14
C ARG A 343 9.01 -24.87 -14.49
N GLY A 344 9.73 -23.80 -14.16
CA GLY A 344 11.16 -23.66 -14.45
C GLY A 344 11.55 -22.30 -15.02
N THR A 345 12.77 -22.22 -15.52
CA THR A 345 13.37 -21.03 -16.13
C THR A 345 13.82 -21.36 -17.54
N ILE A 346 13.55 -20.47 -18.47
CA ILE A 346 13.98 -20.55 -19.85
C ILE A 346 14.71 -19.27 -20.28
N ALA A 347 15.95 -19.37 -20.78
CA ALA A 347 16.62 -18.27 -21.42
C ALA A 347 16.00 -18.05 -22.81
N VAL A 348 15.70 -16.80 -23.16
CA VAL A 348 15.04 -16.43 -24.41
C VAL A 348 15.83 -15.41 -25.23
N CYS A 349 16.80 -14.75 -24.58
CA CYS A 349 17.71 -13.80 -25.19
C CYS A 349 19.06 -13.86 -24.47
N GLU A 350 20.14 -13.91 -25.22
CA GLU A 350 21.52 -13.82 -24.75
C GLU A 350 22.26 -12.76 -25.52
N LYS A 351 22.95 -11.87 -24.81
CA LYS A 351 23.75 -10.76 -25.40
C LYS A 351 22.96 -9.94 -26.43
N GLY A 352 21.68 -9.67 -26.12
CA GLY A 352 20.80 -8.89 -26.99
C GLY A 352 20.23 -9.63 -28.20
N ALA A 353 20.57 -10.90 -28.40
CA ALA A 353 20.10 -11.72 -29.50
C ALA A 353 19.17 -12.86 -29.01
N GLY A 354 18.19 -13.24 -29.81
CA GLY A 354 17.28 -14.34 -29.48
C GLY A 354 18.01 -15.67 -29.43
N VAL A 355 17.67 -16.49 -28.45
CA VAL A 355 18.14 -17.90 -28.38
C VAL A 355 17.25 -18.75 -29.28
N ASP A 356 17.86 -19.73 -29.98
CA ASP A 356 17.07 -20.69 -30.77
C ASP A 356 16.21 -21.56 -29.87
N LEU A 357 14.89 -21.34 -29.93
CA LEU A 357 13.86 -22.05 -29.17
C LEU A 357 13.25 -23.21 -29.95
N SER A 358 13.80 -23.58 -31.12
CA SER A 358 13.26 -24.62 -32.01
C SER A 358 13.12 -26.01 -31.36
N LEU A 359 13.86 -26.26 -30.28
CA LEU A 359 13.82 -27.49 -29.49
C LEU A 359 13.01 -27.37 -28.19
N ILE A 360 12.38 -26.22 -27.92
CA ILE A 360 11.68 -25.96 -26.67
C ILE A 360 10.20 -25.71 -26.98
N HIS A 361 9.36 -26.67 -26.68
CA HIS A 361 7.92 -26.47 -26.68
C HIS A 361 7.53 -25.65 -25.46
N ILE A 362 7.22 -24.38 -25.69
CA ILE A 362 6.71 -23.45 -24.70
C ILE A 362 5.23 -23.69 -24.46
#